data_b7991471899e4551f23cc7ac7669cf6f
#
_entry.id   b7991471899e4551f23cc7ac7669cf6f
#
_cell.length_a   1.000
_cell.length_b   1.000
_cell.length_c   1.000
_cell.angle_alpha   90.00
_cell.angle_beta   90.00
_cell.angle_gamma   90.00
#
_symmetry.space_group_name_H-M   'P 1'
#
loop_
_entity.id
_entity.type
_entity.pdbx_description
1 polymer ?
#
loop_
_entity_poly.entity_id
_entity_poly.type
_entity_poly.pdbx_seq_one_letter_code
_entity_poly.pdbx_strand_id
1 'polypeptide(L)'
;MKPIFIAGPCVIESAEILDAVAKRLVEINASLGSYRGVGIERGLQMLADVRSKYGLRLLTDIHEAWQAAPAGDVVDVLQIPAFLCRQTDLLVAAAKTGRTVNIKKAQFLSGADMRYPYEKATESGASEVWLTERGNSFGYNNLVVDFRNIPDMLGIAPRVIMDCTHSVQRPGAAGGKTGGNREFVPSMALAAKAFGANGYFFEVHPDPDAALSDGPNMLRLDDLENVIKTLL
;
A
#
# COMPACT_ATOMS: atom_id res chain seq x y z
N MET A 1 14.89 -2.21 13.43
CA MET A 1 14.90 -1.82 11.99
C MET A 1 14.18 -0.49 11.88
N LYS A 2 14.68 0.48 11.07
CA LYS A 2 13.92 1.73 10.85
C LYS A 2 12.60 1.41 10.15
N PRO A 3 11.48 2.04 10.56
CA PRO A 3 10.21 1.87 9.87
C PRO A 3 10.27 2.42 8.45
N ILE A 4 9.55 1.78 7.52
CA ILE A 4 9.31 2.29 6.18
C ILE A 4 7.97 3.01 6.17
N PHE A 5 7.91 4.16 5.50
CA PHE A 5 6.69 4.88 5.22
C PHE A 5 6.41 4.84 3.72
N ILE A 6 5.25 4.33 3.34
CA ILE A 6 4.72 4.32 1.99
C ILE A 6 3.56 5.29 1.98
N ALA A 7 3.62 6.32 1.16
CA ALA A 7 2.57 7.31 1.04
C ALA A 7 2.40 7.76 -0.40
N GLY A 8 1.18 8.00 -0.82
CA GLY A 8 0.86 8.42 -2.17
C GLY A 8 -0.64 8.53 -2.40
N PRO A 9 -1.09 9.02 -3.58
CA PRO A 9 -2.50 9.03 -3.93
C PRO A 9 -2.99 7.62 -4.24
N CYS A 10 -4.29 7.37 -4.03
CA CYS A 10 -4.94 6.10 -4.40
C CYS A 10 -4.85 5.86 -5.91
N VAL A 11 -5.11 6.91 -6.68
CA VAL A 11 -5.12 6.90 -8.15
C VAL A 11 -4.27 8.05 -8.66
N ILE A 12 -3.56 7.87 -9.77
CA ILE A 12 -2.94 8.99 -10.49
C ILE A 12 -4.04 9.73 -11.24
N GLU A 13 -4.55 10.80 -10.65
CA GLU A 13 -5.62 11.63 -11.21
C GLU A 13 -5.07 12.62 -12.22
N SER A 14 -3.97 13.29 -11.88
CA SER A 14 -3.25 14.20 -12.75
C SER A 14 -1.77 14.31 -12.38
N ALA A 15 -0.98 14.88 -13.29
CA ALA A 15 0.43 15.15 -13.03
C ALA A 15 0.62 16.18 -11.90
N GLU A 16 -0.27 17.15 -11.78
CA GLU A 16 -0.21 18.21 -10.76
C GLU A 16 -0.43 17.64 -9.36
N ILE A 17 -1.41 16.75 -9.19
CA ILE A 17 -1.67 16.08 -7.90
C ILE A 17 -0.51 15.17 -7.53
N LEU A 18 -0.01 14.38 -8.48
CA LEU A 18 1.13 13.50 -8.24
C LEU A 18 2.39 14.31 -7.88
N ASP A 19 2.62 15.44 -8.56
CA ASP A 19 3.75 16.34 -8.28
C ASP A 19 3.62 17.00 -6.90
N ALA A 20 2.44 17.47 -6.52
CA ALA A 20 2.18 18.06 -5.21
C ALA A 20 2.43 17.05 -4.07
N VAL A 21 1.95 15.81 -4.24
CA VAL A 21 2.19 14.72 -3.27
C VAL A 21 3.68 14.39 -3.23
N ALA A 22 4.34 14.20 -4.38
CA ALA A 22 5.74 13.87 -4.45
C ALA A 22 6.63 14.95 -3.81
N LYS A 23 6.37 16.22 -4.09
CA LYS A 23 7.09 17.36 -3.48
C LYS A 23 6.98 17.31 -1.95
N ARG A 24 5.78 17.13 -1.40
CA ARG A 24 5.58 17.05 0.04
C ARG A 24 6.26 15.83 0.65
N LEU A 25 6.27 14.69 -0.04
CA LEU A 25 6.93 13.47 0.44
C LEU A 25 8.46 13.58 0.47
N VAL A 26 9.07 14.33 -0.44
CA VAL A 26 10.51 14.66 -0.37
C VAL A 26 10.82 15.44 0.90
N GLU A 27 9.99 16.41 1.26
CA GLU A 27 10.14 17.19 2.50
C GLU A 27 10.05 16.30 3.75
N ILE A 28 9.22 15.26 3.73
CA ILE A 28 9.01 14.32 4.85
C ILE A 28 9.93 13.09 4.76
N ASN A 29 10.63 12.89 3.63
CA ASN A 29 11.48 11.72 3.35
C ASN A 29 10.70 10.38 3.32
N ALA A 30 9.58 10.34 2.61
CA ALA A 30 8.70 9.17 2.41
C ALA A 30 8.73 8.63 0.96
N SER A 31 8.04 7.53 0.68
CA SER A 31 7.95 6.89 -0.64
C SER A 31 6.52 6.92 -1.21
N LEU A 32 6.38 6.93 -2.55
CA LEU A 32 5.10 7.02 -3.26
C LEU A 32 4.51 5.66 -3.66
N GLY A 33 3.19 5.55 -3.75
CA GLY A 33 2.50 4.35 -4.19
C GLY A 33 1.14 4.53 -4.87
N SER A 34 0.79 3.58 -5.73
CA SER A 34 -0.49 3.18 -6.30
C SER A 34 -0.96 3.74 -7.64
N TYR A 35 -1.57 2.86 -8.50
CA TYR A 35 -2.01 3.18 -9.85
C TYR A 35 -3.35 2.52 -10.26
N ARG A 36 -4.30 3.35 -10.73
CA ARG A 36 -5.42 3.03 -11.65
C ARG A 36 -6.08 4.33 -12.16
N GLY A 37 -5.89 4.77 -13.38
CA GLY A 37 -6.60 5.97 -13.83
C GLY A 37 -6.28 6.37 -15.27
N VAL A 38 -5.03 6.69 -15.56
CA VAL A 38 -4.61 7.23 -16.87
C VAL A 38 -4.15 6.17 -17.87
N GLY A 39 -4.27 4.88 -17.55
CA GLY A 39 -3.73 3.77 -18.34
C GLY A 39 -2.27 3.47 -17.99
N ILE A 40 -1.84 2.21 -18.23
CA ILE A 40 -0.54 1.73 -17.74
C ILE A 40 0.64 2.52 -18.34
N GLU A 41 0.65 2.75 -19.65
CA GLU A 41 1.77 3.42 -20.32
C GLU A 41 1.97 4.85 -19.78
N ARG A 42 0.89 5.64 -19.75
CA ARG A 42 0.96 7.01 -19.25
C ARG A 42 1.24 7.06 -17.75
N GLY A 43 0.66 6.16 -16.97
CA GLY A 43 0.90 6.08 -15.52
C GLY A 43 2.34 5.75 -15.20
N LEU A 44 2.94 4.77 -15.87
CA LEU A 44 4.34 4.43 -15.70
C LEU A 44 5.27 5.57 -16.14
N GLN A 45 4.93 6.28 -17.21
CA GLN A 45 5.69 7.47 -17.61
C GLN A 45 5.66 8.54 -16.52
N MET A 46 4.47 8.84 -15.96
CA MET A 46 4.35 9.84 -14.87
C MET A 46 5.11 9.42 -13.62
N LEU A 47 5.13 8.12 -13.28
CA LEU A 47 5.95 7.60 -12.18
C LEU A 47 7.45 7.77 -12.48
N ALA A 48 7.88 7.46 -13.71
CA ALA A 48 9.28 7.65 -14.12
C ALA A 48 9.70 9.12 -14.03
N ASP A 49 8.83 10.05 -14.41
CA ASP A 49 9.07 11.50 -14.33
C ASP A 49 9.24 11.95 -12.87
N VAL A 50 8.37 11.46 -11.97
CA VAL A 50 8.48 11.73 -10.52
C VAL A 50 9.77 11.15 -9.94
N ARG A 51 10.12 9.92 -10.32
CA ARG A 51 11.40 9.31 -9.90
C ARG A 51 12.59 10.15 -10.34
N SER A 52 12.60 10.57 -11.59
CA SER A 52 13.67 11.40 -12.16
C SER A 52 13.77 12.76 -11.46
N LYS A 53 12.61 13.38 -11.18
CA LYS A 53 12.53 14.72 -10.57
C LYS A 53 12.90 14.74 -9.10
N TYR A 54 12.48 13.74 -8.33
CA TYR A 54 12.57 13.75 -6.87
C TYR A 54 13.49 12.69 -6.27
N GLY A 55 13.97 11.72 -7.05
CA GLY A 55 14.83 10.64 -6.56
C GLY A 55 14.15 9.69 -5.56
N LEU A 56 12.83 9.62 -5.56
CA LEU A 56 12.06 8.77 -4.64
C LEU A 56 12.07 7.31 -5.09
N ARG A 57 12.02 6.40 -4.13
CA ARG A 57 11.66 5.01 -4.39
C ARG A 57 10.15 4.93 -4.63
N LEU A 58 9.78 4.12 -5.62
CA LEU A 58 8.39 4.01 -6.06
C LEU A 58 7.81 2.63 -5.79
N LEU A 59 6.52 2.61 -5.47
CA LEU A 59 5.69 1.43 -5.37
C LEU A 59 4.45 1.62 -6.24
N THR A 60 4.02 0.57 -6.94
CA THR A 60 2.73 0.56 -7.65
C THR A 60 2.06 -0.79 -7.57
N ASP A 61 0.72 -0.80 -7.64
CA ASP A 61 -0.08 -2.02 -7.79
C ASP A 61 0.06 -2.60 -9.19
N ILE A 62 0.03 -3.93 -9.26
CA ILE A 62 -0.21 -4.67 -10.50
C ILE A 62 -1.41 -5.61 -10.30
N HIS A 63 -2.21 -5.81 -11.36
CA HIS A 63 -3.43 -6.60 -11.30
C HIS A 63 -3.40 -7.82 -12.20
N GLU A 64 -2.52 -7.82 -13.20
CA GLU A 64 -2.34 -8.89 -14.16
C GLU A 64 -0.86 -9.19 -14.38
N ALA A 65 -0.52 -10.45 -14.68
CA ALA A 65 0.87 -10.89 -14.79
C ALA A 65 1.69 -10.13 -15.83
N TRP A 66 1.07 -9.73 -16.96
CA TRP A 66 1.75 -8.98 -18.01
C TRP A 66 2.18 -7.56 -17.61
N GLN A 67 1.57 -7.00 -16.55
CA GLN A 67 1.91 -5.67 -16.02
C GLN A 67 3.22 -5.68 -15.22
N ALA A 68 3.64 -6.86 -14.73
CA ALA A 68 4.79 -6.95 -13.83
C ALA A 68 6.09 -6.46 -14.46
N ALA A 69 6.41 -6.89 -15.68
CA ALA A 69 7.65 -6.49 -16.34
C ALA A 69 7.71 -4.99 -16.62
N PRO A 70 6.74 -4.35 -17.31
CA PRO A 70 6.81 -2.92 -17.58
C PRO A 70 6.76 -2.07 -16.29
N ALA A 71 6.03 -2.50 -15.26
CA ALA A 71 6.04 -1.80 -13.98
C ALA A 71 7.37 -1.97 -13.25
N GLY A 72 7.96 -3.17 -13.27
CA GLY A 72 9.26 -3.45 -12.67
C GLY A 72 10.42 -2.66 -13.25
N ASP A 73 10.34 -2.22 -14.50
CA ASP A 73 11.34 -1.35 -15.11
C ASP A 73 11.31 0.07 -14.53
N VAL A 74 10.17 0.50 -14.00
CA VAL A 74 9.95 1.85 -13.50
C VAL A 74 10.00 1.94 -11.97
N VAL A 75 9.42 0.96 -11.25
CA VAL A 75 9.28 1.06 -9.80
C VAL A 75 10.24 0.13 -9.04
N ASP A 76 10.42 0.41 -7.75
CA ASP A 76 11.28 -0.38 -6.87
C ASP A 76 10.51 -1.51 -6.16
N VAL A 77 9.20 -1.33 -6.00
CA VAL A 77 8.32 -2.26 -5.30
C VAL A 77 7.06 -2.51 -6.13
N LEU A 78 6.77 -3.77 -6.41
CA LEU A 78 5.51 -4.20 -7.00
C LEU A 78 4.55 -4.62 -5.88
N GLN A 79 3.36 -4.03 -5.86
CA GLN A 79 2.34 -4.37 -4.87
C GLN A 79 1.30 -5.32 -5.46
N ILE A 80 0.98 -6.36 -4.70
CA ILE A 80 -0.09 -7.29 -5.02
C ILE A 80 -1.32 -6.91 -4.19
N PRO A 81 -2.43 -6.51 -4.82
CA PRO A 81 -3.67 -6.17 -4.13
C PRO A 81 -4.20 -7.32 -3.28
N ALA A 82 -4.92 -6.99 -2.20
CA ALA A 82 -5.38 -7.96 -1.22
C ALA A 82 -6.20 -9.11 -1.83
N PHE A 83 -7.17 -8.82 -2.70
CA PHE A 83 -7.97 -9.85 -3.33
C PHE A 83 -7.18 -10.78 -4.26
N LEU A 84 -6.03 -10.33 -4.76
CA LEU A 84 -5.19 -11.05 -5.71
C LEU A 84 -3.99 -11.76 -5.06
N CYS A 85 -3.85 -11.68 -3.74
CA CYS A 85 -2.67 -12.21 -3.04
C CYS A 85 -2.47 -13.73 -3.19
N ARG A 86 -3.49 -14.47 -3.64
CA ARG A 86 -3.42 -15.91 -3.93
C ARG A 86 -3.22 -16.25 -5.40
N GLN A 87 -3.20 -15.26 -6.31
CA GLN A 87 -3.02 -15.49 -7.74
C GLN A 87 -1.57 -15.85 -8.05
N THR A 88 -1.32 -17.13 -8.26
CA THR A 88 0.04 -17.68 -8.41
C THR A 88 0.78 -17.02 -9.57
N ASP A 89 0.14 -16.90 -10.74
CA ASP A 89 0.78 -16.34 -11.94
C ASP A 89 1.19 -14.86 -11.73
N LEU A 90 0.36 -14.09 -11.02
CA LEU A 90 0.65 -12.71 -10.70
C LEU A 90 1.85 -12.60 -9.74
N LEU A 91 1.86 -13.41 -8.67
CA LEU A 91 2.97 -13.47 -7.70
C LEU A 91 4.29 -13.86 -8.39
N VAL A 92 4.26 -14.91 -9.21
CA VAL A 92 5.43 -15.39 -9.96
C VAL A 92 5.93 -14.32 -10.94
N ALA A 93 5.02 -13.67 -11.67
CA ALA A 93 5.40 -12.61 -12.61
C ALA A 93 6.04 -11.42 -11.90
N ALA A 94 5.46 -10.99 -10.77
CA ALA A 94 6.04 -9.93 -9.94
C ALA A 94 7.43 -10.30 -9.43
N ALA A 95 7.58 -11.49 -8.87
CA ALA A 95 8.84 -11.98 -8.31
C ALA A 95 9.95 -12.08 -9.36
N LYS A 96 9.63 -12.57 -10.57
CA LYS A 96 10.58 -12.71 -11.69
C LYS A 96 11.19 -11.38 -12.17
N THR A 97 10.61 -10.23 -11.83
CA THR A 97 11.23 -8.93 -12.10
C THR A 97 12.47 -8.67 -11.25
N GLY A 98 12.70 -9.46 -10.19
CA GLY A 98 13.77 -9.24 -9.22
C GLY A 98 13.53 -8.02 -8.31
N ARG A 99 12.36 -7.40 -8.39
CA ARG A 99 11.97 -6.28 -7.51
C ARG A 99 11.48 -6.78 -6.15
N THR A 100 11.38 -5.86 -5.20
CA THR A 100 10.67 -6.12 -3.96
C THR A 100 9.18 -6.32 -4.26
N VAL A 101 8.58 -7.33 -3.65
CA VAL A 101 7.14 -7.62 -3.79
C VAL A 101 6.44 -7.36 -2.47
N ASN A 102 5.52 -6.40 -2.44
CA ASN A 102 4.65 -6.15 -1.28
C ASN A 102 3.31 -6.85 -1.49
N ILE A 103 2.94 -7.76 -0.59
CA ILE A 103 1.72 -8.56 -0.71
C ILE A 103 0.72 -8.12 0.36
N LYS A 104 -0.39 -7.50 -0.06
CA LYS A 104 -1.48 -7.15 0.85
C LYS A 104 -2.25 -8.41 1.25
N LYS A 105 -2.41 -8.60 2.57
CA LYS A 105 -3.20 -9.71 3.11
C LYS A 105 -4.67 -9.58 2.69
N ALA A 106 -5.23 -10.66 2.14
CA ALA A 106 -6.65 -10.67 1.83
C ALA A 106 -7.51 -10.57 3.11
N GLN A 107 -8.69 -9.97 2.97
CA GLN A 107 -9.63 -9.79 4.07
C GLN A 107 -10.20 -11.11 4.62
N PHE A 108 -10.00 -12.22 3.92
CA PHE A 108 -10.46 -13.57 4.31
C PHE A 108 -9.32 -14.47 4.79
N LEU A 109 -8.08 -13.98 4.89
CA LEU A 109 -6.92 -14.74 5.34
C LEU A 109 -6.48 -14.33 6.75
N SER A 110 -5.94 -15.30 7.50
CA SER A 110 -5.18 -15.02 8.71
C SER A 110 -3.76 -14.53 8.41
N GLY A 111 -3.07 -13.97 9.40
CA GLY A 111 -1.65 -13.62 9.29
C GLY A 111 -0.78 -14.84 8.96
N ALA A 112 -1.07 -16.00 9.56
CA ALA A 112 -0.35 -17.24 9.35
C ALA A 112 -0.48 -17.78 7.90
N ASP A 113 -1.65 -17.59 7.25
CA ASP A 113 -1.87 -18.02 5.88
C ASP A 113 -1.04 -17.24 4.86
N MET A 114 -0.52 -16.08 5.24
CA MET A 114 0.35 -15.28 4.37
C MET A 114 1.70 -15.94 4.09
N ARG A 115 2.02 -17.03 4.78
CA ARG A 115 3.19 -17.87 4.46
C ARG A 115 3.16 -18.35 3.01
N TYR A 116 2.01 -18.81 2.51
CA TYR A 116 1.91 -19.38 1.17
C TYR A 116 2.20 -18.38 0.03
N PRO A 117 1.60 -17.18 -0.01
CA PRO A 117 1.99 -16.19 -1.01
C PRO A 117 3.42 -15.67 -0.81
N TYR A 118 3.91 -15.59 0.43
CA TYR A 118 5.29 -15.22 0.75
C TYR A 118 6.29 -16.20 0.14
N GLU A 119 6.12 -17.51 0.40
CA GLU A 119 6.98 -18.58 -0.12
C GLU A 119 6.99 -18.57 -1.66
N LYS A 120 5.81 -18.48 -2.30
CA LYS A 120 5.70 -18.41 -3.77
C LYS A 120 6.52 -17.25 -4.35
N ALA A 121 6.42 -16.05 -3.78
CA ALA A 121 7.15 -14.90 -4.28
C ALA A 121 8.67 -15.03 -4.02
N THR A 122 9.07 -15.52 -2.84
CA THR A 122 10.46 -15.71 -2.48
C THR A 122 11.13 -16.77 -3.38
N GLU A 123 10.51 -17.93 -3.54
CA GLU A 123 11.02 -19.02 -4.37
C GLU A 123 11.02 -18.67 -5.87
N SER A 124 10.22 -17.71 -6.29
CA SER A 124 10.15 -17.23 -7.68
C SER A 124 11.14 -16.10 -8.01
N GLY A 125 11.96 -15.65 -7.04
CA GLY A 125 13.08 -14.74 -7.30
C GLY A 125 12.86 -13.27 -6.94
N ALA A 126 11.87 -12.93 -6.10
CA ALA A 126 11.73 -11.58 -5.56
C ALA A 126 12.99 -11.19 -4.75
N SER A 127 13.47 -9.96 -4.88
CA SER A 127 14.64 -9.48 -4.11
C SER A 127 14.34 -9.40 -2.61
N GLU A 128 13.13 -9.05 -2.26
CA GLU A 128 12.58 -9.02 -0.90
C GLU A 128 11.06 -9.17 -0.98
N VAL A 129 10.45 -9.79 0.01
CA VAL A 129 8.99 -9.89 0.10
C VAL A 129 8.52 -9.24 1.40
N TRP A 130 7.57 -8.30 1.27
CA TRP A 130 6.90 -7.64 2.38
C TRP A 130 5.46 -8.13 2.49
N LEU A 131 4.93 -8.18 3.70
CA LEU A 131 3.54 -8.51 3.96
C LEU A 131 2.81 -7.30 4.54
N THR A 132 1.57 -7.06 4.10
CA THR A 132 0.80 -5.90 4.55
C THR A 132 -0.51 -6.33 5.18
N GLU A 133 -0.70 -5.99 6.46
CA GLU A 133 -1.98 -6.10 7.17
C GLU A 133 -2.91 -4.96 6.75
N ARG A 134 -4.19 -5.27 6.51
CA ARG A 134 -5.22 -4.29 6.12
C ARG A 134 -6.63 -4.60 6.63
N GLY A 135 -6.74 -5.52 7.57
CA GLY A 135 -7.99 -5.94 8.17
C GLY A 135 -8.66 -7.11 7.45
N ASN A 136 -9.68 -7.63 8.12
CA ASN A 136 -10.50 -8.75 7.70
C ASN A 136 -11.97 -8.32 7.53
N SER A 137 -12.67 -8.93 6.58
CA SER A 137 -14.11 -8.82 6.46
C SER A 137 -14.77 -9.62 7.58
N PHE A 138 -15.54 -8.94 8.42
CA PHE A 138 -16.19 -9.57 9.58
C PHE A 138 -17.70 -9.39 9.60
N GLY A 139 -18.27 -8.57 8.74
CA GLY A 139 -19.66 -8.17 8.73
C GLY A 139 -19.86 -6.71 9.21
N TYR A 140 -21.11 -6.29 9.35
CA TYR A 140 -21.47 -4.92 9.76
C TYR A 140 -20.93 -3.80 8.85
N ASN A 141 -20.57 -4.12 7.61
CA ASN A 141 -19.92 -3.21 6.66
C ASN A 141 -18.66 -2.52 7.24
N ASN A 142 -17.97 -3.18 8.16
CA ASN A 142 -16.69 -2.75 8.72
C ASN A 142 -15.62 -3.79 8.43
N LEU A 143 -14.37 -3.31 8.31
CA LEU A 143 -13.21 -4.16 8.44
C LEU A 143 -12.73 -4.17 9.89
N VAL A 144 -12.24 -5.31 10.34
CA VAL A 144 -11.68 -5.49 11.68
C VAL A 144 -10.22 -5.89 11.56
N VAL A 145 -9.34 -5.13 12.21
CA VAL A 145 -7.92 -5.48 12.28
C VAL A 145 -7.67 -6.31 13.53
N ASP A 146 -7.26 -7.54 13.34
CA ASP A 146 -6.64 -8.31 14.40
C ASP A 146 -5.13 -8.03 14.38
N PHE A 147 -4.68 -7.14 15.26
CA PHE A 147 -3.27 -6.73 15.31
C PHE A 147 -2.31 -7.89 15.65
N ARG A 148 -2.81 -9.04 16.16
CA ARG A 148 -2.00 -10.25 16.38
C ARG A 148 -1.48 -10.84 15.07
N ASN A 149 -2.12 -10.55 13.95
CA ASN A 149 -1.59 -10.91 12.63
C ASN A 149 -0.21 -10.29 12.34
N ILE A 150 0.12 -9.14 12.98
CA ILE A 150 1.41 -8.47 12.75
C ILE A 150 2.58 -9.34 13.27
N PRO A 151 2.64 -9.75 14.53
CA PRO A 151 3.68 -10.67 14.99
C PRO A 151 3.64 -12.03 14.29
N ASP A 152 2.46 -12.56 13.92
CA ASP A 152 2.36 -13.80 13.14
C ASP A 152 3.07 -13.66 11.78
N MET A 153 2.83 -12.56 11.07
CA MET A 153 3.50 -12.28 9.79
C MET A 153 4.97 -11.91 9.95
N LEU A 154 5.39 -11.29 11.07
CA LEU A 154 6.81 -11.04 11.35
C LEU A 154 7.61 -12.34 11.59
N GLY A 155 6.93 -13.42 11.99
CA GLY A 155 7.50 -14.77 12.01
C GLY A 155 7.71 -15.38 10.61
N ILE A 156 7.16 -14.77 9.55
CA ILE A 156 7.23 -15.24 8.16
C ILE A 156 8.15 -14.34 7.32
N ALA A 157 7.93 -13.03 7.40
CA ALA A 157 8.59 -12.03 6.57
C ALA A 157 9.38 -11.03 7.42
N PRO A 158 10.52 -10.52 6.93
CA PRO A 158 11.34 -9.56 7.67
C PRO A 158 10.65 -8.20 7.84
N ARG A 159 9.65 -7.92 6.99
CA ARG A 159 8.92 -6.66 6.98
C ARG A 159 7.41 -6.87 6.92
N VAL A 160 6.73 -6.27 7.90
CA VAL A 160 5.27 -6.24 7.97
C VAL A 160 4.81 -4.79 8.02
N ILE A 161 3.98 -4.44 7.04
CA ILE A 161 3.44 -3.11 6.84
C ILE A 161 2.00 -3.09 7.36
N MET A 162 1.63 -2.02 8.05
CA MET A 162 0.23 -1.72 8.36
C MET A 162 -0.33 -0.77 7.31
N ASP A 163 -1.33 -1.20 6.59
CA ASP A 163 -2.14 -0.34 5.73
C ASP A 163 -3.16 0.41 6.59
N CYS A 164 -2.82 1.64 6.94
CA CYS A 164 -3.63 2.46 7.84
C CYS A 164 -4.85 3.08 7.13
N THR A 165 -4.83 3.12 5.80
CA THR A 165 -5.91 3.68 4.98
C THR A 165 -7.02 2.66 4.75
N HIS A 166 -6.68 1.50 4.18
CA HIS A 166 -7.70 0.52 3.83
C HIS A 166 -8.24 -0.26 5.03
N SER A 167 -7.55 -0.23 6.16
CA SER A 167 -8.04 -0.84 7.40
C SER A 167 -9.23 -0.12 8.03
N VAL A 168 -9.46 1.15 7.66
CA VAL A 168 -10.59 1.94 8.16
C VAL A 168 -11.75 2.06 7.16
N GLN A 169 -11.68 1.30 6.06
CA GLN A 169 -12.76 1.23 5.07
C GLN A 169 -14.04 0.64 5.67
N ARG A 170 -15.18 1.15 5.17
CA ARG A 170 -16.52 0.60 5.38
C ARG A 170 -17.10 0.14 4.05
N PRO A 171 -16.86 -1.11 3.64
CA PRO A 171 -17.33 -1.62 2.37
C PRO A 171 -18.86 -1.52 2.24
N GLY A 172 -19.34 -0.87 1.15
CA GLY A 172 -20.77 -0.75 0.87
C GLY A 172 -21.56 0.23 1.75
N ALA A 173 -20.94 0.93 2.70
CA ALA A 173 -21.63 1.80 3.66
C ALA A 173 -22.14 3.13 3.07
N ALA A 174 -21.71 3.52 1.88
CA ALA A 174 -22.08 4.77 1.21
C ALA A 174 -22.93 4.51 -0.06
N GLY A 175 -24.08 3.87 0.08
CA GLY A 175 -24.99 3.64 -1.05
C GLY A 175 -24.39 2.79 -2.18
N GLY A 176 -23.67 1.72 -1.83
CA GLY A 176 -22.99 0.84 -2.78
C GLY A 176 -21.54 1.26 -3.10
N LYS A 177 -21.08 2.39 -2.57
CA LYS A 177 -19.66 2.80 -2.61
C LYS A 177 -18.98 2.50 -1.28
N THR A 178 -17.66 2.40 -1.29
CA THR A 178 -16.86 2.26 -0.07
C THR A 178 -16.89 3.57 0.72
N GLY A 179 -17.34 3.50 1.97
CA GLY A 179 -17.17 4.55 2.97
C GLY A 179 -15.91 4.33 3.80
N GLY A 180 -15.66 5.20 4.77
CA GLY A 180 -14.53 5.03 5.69
C GLY A 180 -14.45 6.09 6.77
N ASN A 181 -13.48 5.92 7.65
CA ASN A 181 -13.29 6.74 8.84
C ASN A 181 -11.81 7.18 8.94
N ARG A 182 -11.42 8.19 8.11
CA ARG A 182 -10.03 8.70 8.09
C ARG A 182 -9.52 9.16 9.45
N GLU A 183 -10.40 9.56 10.34
CA GLU A 183 -10.07 10.00 11.70
C GLU A 183 -9.39 8.90 12.53
N PHE A 184 -9.57 7.64 12.17
CA PHE A 184 -8.92 6.51 12.86
C PHE A 184 -7.55 6.15 12.29
N VAL A 185 -7.14 6.70 11.14
CA VAL A 185 -5.84 6.38 10.51
C VAL A 185 -4.66 6.55 11.48
N PRO A 186 -4.53 7.65 12.25
CA PRO A 186 -3.43 7.79 13.20
C PRO A 186 -3.47 6.74 14.34
N SER A 187 -4.67 6.44 14.85
CA SER A 187 -4.84 5.44 15.92
C SER A 187 -4.50 4.02 15.45
N MET A 188 -4.86 3.67 14.21
CA MET A 188 -4.49 2.38 13.61
C MET A 188 -2.98 2.24 13.45
N ALA A 189 -2.31 3.31 13.04
CA ALA A 189 -0.87 3.34 12.92
C ALA A 189 -0.16 3.14 14.27
N LEU A 190 -0.62 3.83 15.32
CA LEU A 190 -0.09 3.68 16.67
C LEU A 190 -0.33 2.28 17.25
N ALA A 191 -1.52 1.73 17.06
CA ALA A 191 -1.82 0.36 17.47
C ALA A 191 -0.90 -0.64 16.76
N ALA A 192 -0.70 -0.50 15.44
CA ALA A 192 0.21 -1.35 14.70
C ALA A 192 1.67 -1.22 15.18
N LYS A 193 2.12 0.00 15.54
CA LYS A 193 3.45 0.22 16.16
C LYS A 193 3.58 -0.59 17.45
N ALA A 194 2.57 -0.60 18.30
CA ALA A 194 2.57 -1.34 19.55
C ALA A 194 2.67 -2.87 19.34
N PHE A 195 2.17 -3.40 18.22
CA PHE A 195 2.30 -4.80 17.84
C PHE A 195 3.55 -5.11 17.00
N GLY A 196 4.42 -4.14 16.77
CA GLY A 196 5.73 -4.33 16.14
C GLY A 196 5.76 -4.15 14.63
N ALA A 197 4.72 -3.58 14.00
CA ALA A 197 4.77 -3.23 12.58
C ALA A 197 6.02 -2.39 12.30
N ASN A 198 6.74 -2.72 11.23
CA ASN A 198 7.97 -2.04 10.84
C ASN A 198 7.87 -1.34 9.47
N GLY A 199 6.63 -1.11 9.03
CA GLY A 199 6.26 -0.26 7.91
C GLY A 199 4.82 0.22 8.02
N TYR A 200 4.51 1.33 7.36
CA TYR A 200 3.19 1.95 7.36
C TYR A 200 2.84 2.43 5.97
N PHE A 201 1.61 2.16 5.54
CA PHE A 201 1.07 2.56 4.26
C PHE A 201 -0.06 3.58 4.48
N PHE A 202 0.03 4.71 3.78
CA PHE A 202 -0.96 5.79 3.82
C PHE A 202 -1.32 6.23 2.41
N GLU A 203 -2.59 6.20 2.06
CA GLU A 203 -3.07 6.98 0.93
C GLU A 203 -3.30 8.42 1.39
N VAL A 204 -2.77 9.35 0.62
CA VAL A 204 -2.81 10.78 0.92
C VAL A 204 -3.25 11.57 -0.30
N HIS A 205 -3.97 12.64 -0.06
CA HIS A 205 -4.41 13.56 -1.10
C HIS A 205 -4.40 15.00 -0.57
N PRO A 206 -4.07 16.02 -1.40
CA PRO A 206 -4.16 17.42 -0.97
C PRO A 206 -5.56 17.81 -0.50
N ASP A 207 -6.58 17.32 -1.18
CA ASP A 207 -8.00 17.47 -0.82
C ASP A 207 -8.74 16.13 -0.94
N PRO A 208 -8.75 15.27 0.09
CA PRO A 208 -9.36 13.94 0.03
C PRO A 208 -10.84 13.95 -0.33
N ASP A 209 -11.57 15.02 -0.05
CA ASP A 209 -13.00 15.10 -0.34
C ASP A 209 -13.28 15.31 -1.83
N ALA A 210 -12.28 15.80 -2.58
CA ALA A 210 -12.30 15.93 -4.04
C ALA A 210 -11.69 14.73 -4.77
N ALA A 211 -11.10 13.76 -4.05
CA ALA A 211 -10.44 12.61 -4.65
C ALA A 211 -11.41 11.71 -5.42
N LEU A 212 -10.96 11.18 -6.57
CA LEU A 212 -11.77 10.34 -7.45
C LEU A 212 -12.02 8.93 -6.90
N SER A 213 -11.18 8.48 -5.95
CA SER A 213 -11.30 7.18 -5.29
C SER A 213 -10.91 7.29 -3.82
N ASP A 214 -11.50 6.44 -2.97
CA ASP A 214 -11.19 6.22 -1.55
C ASP A 214 -11.10 7.49 -0.65
N GLY A 215 -11.59 8.62 -1.11
CA GLY A 215 -11.55 9.90 -0.40
C GLY A 215 -11.88 9.82 1.10
N PRO A 216 -12.94 9.11 1.54
CA PRO A 216 -13.29 8.98 2.96
C PRO A 216 -12.22 8.32 3.83
N ASN A 217 -11.26 7.60 3.23
CA ASN A 217 -10.20 6.87 3.93
C ASN A 217 -8.85 7.56 3.85
N MET A 218 -8.64 8.44 2.87
CA MET A 218 -7.36 9.11 2.66
C MET A 218 -7.06 10.13 3.73
N LEU A 219 -5.82 10.15 4.16
CA LEU A 219 -5.28 11.20 5.03
C LEU A 219 -5.05 12.48 4.20
N ARG A 220 -5.30 13.64 4.79
CA ARG A 220 -4.86 14.90 4.17
C ARG A 220 -3.33 14.93 4.11
N LEU A 221 -2.80 15.37 2.98
CA LEU A 221 -1.36 15.42 2.79
C LEU A 221 -0.64 16.24 3.87
N ASP A 222 -1.26 17.33 4.33
CA ASP A 222 -0.71 18.20 5.38
C ASP A 222 -0.64 17.53 6.76
N ASP A 223 -1.48 16.51 7.01
CA ASP A 223 -1.52 15.81 8.29
C ASP A 223 -0.48 14.68 8.36
N LEU A 224 0.05 14.23 7.20
CA LEU A 224 0.95 13.07 7.13
C LEU A 224 2.21 13.24 7.98
N GLU A 225 2.83 14.41 7.97
CA GLU A 225 4.06 14.66 8.73
C GLU A 225 3.84 14.46 10.24
N ASN A 226 2.71 14.94 10.76
CA ASN A 226 2.39 14.79 12.18
C ASN A 226 2.17 13.32 12.53
N VAL A 227 1.49 12.55 11.68
CA VAL A 227 1.32 11.10 11.89
C VAL A 227 2.67 10.39 11.88
N ILE A 228 3.54 10.67 10.90
CA ILE A 228 4.88 10.06 10.82
C ILE A 228 5.71 10.36 12.08
N LYS A 229 5.69 11.61 12.59
CA LYS A 229 6.41 11.99 13.81
C LYS A 229 6.01 11.16 15.03
N THR A 230 4.75 10.73 15.13
CA THR A 230 4.30 9.86 16.23
C THR A 230 4.79 8.42 16.12
N LEU A 231 5.22 8.02 14.94
CA LEU A 231 5.67 6.65 14.63
C LEU A 231 7.19 6.49 14.73
N LEU A 232 7.93 7.57 14.63
CA LEU A 232 9.38 7.58 14.83
C LEU A 232 9.75 7.49 16.30
#